data_e1dd9df8a72457307fd38f8ec4afbca3
#
_entry.id   e1dd9df8a72457307fd38f8ec4afbca3
#
_cell.length_a   1.000
_cell.length_b   1.000
_cell.length_c   1.000
_cell.angle_alpha   90.00
_cell.angle_beta   90.00
_cell.angle_gamma   90.00
#
_symmetry.space_group_name_H-M   'P 1'
#
loop_
_entity.id
_entity.type
_entity.pdbx_description
1 polymer ?
#
loop_
_entity_poly.entity_id
_entity_poly.type
_entity_poly.pdbx_seq_one_letter_code
_entity_poly.pdbx_strand_id
1 'polypeptide(L)'
;VVFMLLFVCNMYGQQRFLSNHPRLLFTGAEEAAVKQLIQNNQLASELAEFLKAKADTLVITPQKPYLKDKYGNILWTSRSYVNRLGTLALAYRLYGERKYLDAANEAVLWVCNYPDWDPPHYLDTAEMATAVAIAYDWLYDALPTSTKDLVKKCLYERAIVRVLREYEKGSLGSWAKRETNWNVVCNTGMVLAALGIA
;
A
#
# COMPACT_ATOMS: atom_id res chain seq x y z
N VAL A 1 -9.55 12.33 -14.02
CA VAL A 1 -8.75 12.77 -12.86
C VAL A 1 -7.31 12.31 -13.00
N VAL A 2 -7.02 11.05 -13.33
CA VAL A 2 -5.64 10.54 -13.56
C VAL A 2 -4.97 11.25 -14.75
N PHE A 3 -5.69 11.49 -15.84
CA PHE A 3 -5.20 12.25 -16.99
C PHE A 3 -4.91 13.72 -16.64
N MET A 4 -5.70 14.31 -15.77
CA MET A 4 -5.50 15.69 -15.32
C MET A 4 -4.26 15.81 -14.41
N LEU A 5 -3.97 14.82 -13.56
CA LEU A 5 -2.74 14.77 -12.76
C LEU A 5 -1.48 14.58 -13.63
N LEU A 6 -1.54 13.78 -14.70
CA LEU A 6 -0.43 13.64 -15.65
C LEU A 6 -0.23 14.91 -16.50
N PHE A 7 -1.29 15.65 -16.81
CA PHE A 7 -1.21 16.89 -17.57
C PHE A 7 -0.69 18.06 -16.71
N VAL A 8 -1.08 18.12 -15.44
CA VAL A 8 -0.55 19.11 -14.47
C VAL A 8 0.93 18.88 -14.21
N CYS A 9 1.41 17.63 -14.15
CA CYS A 9 2.84 17.30 -14.05
C CYS A 9 3.66 17.79 -15.26
N ASN A 10 3.06 17.88 -16.47
CA ASN A 10 3.73 18.39 -17.66
C ASN A 10 3.76 19.93 -17.74
N MET A 11 2.86 20.64 -17.08
CA MET A 11 2.80 22.11 -17.12
C MET A 11 3.71 22.83 -16.13
N TYR A 12 4.14 22.15 -15.06
CA TYR A 12 5.05 22.70 -14.04
C TYR A 12 6.43 22.06 -14.10
N GLY A 13 7.10 22.11 -15.25
CA GLY A 13 8.48 21.67 -15.49
C GLY A 13 8.94 20.54 -14.57
N GLN A 14 9.14 19.36 -15.13
CA GLN A 14 9.81 18.18 -14.55
C GLN A 14 9.97 18.21 -13.02
N GLN A 15 8.89 18.14 -12.24
CA GLN A 15 9.02 17.59 -10.91
C GLN A 15 9.49 16.14 -11.10
N ARG A 16 10.78 15.93 -10.92
CA ARG A 16 11.37 14.60 -10.89
C ARG A 16 10.60 13.82 -9.83
N PHE A 17 9.88 12.79 -10.23
CA PHE A 17 9.42 11.79 -9.26
C PHE A 17 10.62 11.46 -8.39
N LEU A 18 10.43 11.42 -7.08
CA LEU A 18 11.50 11.02 -6.19
C LEU A 18 11.98 9.67 -6.66
N SER A 19 13.24 9.60 -7.11
CA SER A 19 13.83 8.37 -7.65
C SER A 19 14.09 7.34 -6.55
N ASN A 20 14.19 7.81 -5.31
CA ASN A 20 14.54 7.00 -4.15
C ASN A 20 13.30 6.64 -3.33
N HIS A 21 13.28 5.42 -2.83
CA HIS A 21 12.31 4.96 -1.84
C HIS A 21 12.77 5.31 -0.41
N PRO A 22 11.85 5.53 0.53
CA PRO A 22 10.42 5.67 0.35
C PRO A 22 10.01 7.00 -0.28
N ARG A 23 8.96 6.98 -1.07
CA ARG A 23 8.43 8.15 -1.78
C ARG A 23 6.91 8.31 -1.69
N LEU A 24 6.21 7.29 -1.17
CA LEU A 24 4.76 7.31 -0.94
C LEU A 24 4.45 7.72 0.48
N LEU A 25 3.69 8.80 0.67
CA LEU A 25 3.15 9.25 1.97
C LEU A 25 4.18 9.55 3.06
N PHE A 26 5.39 9.05 2.95
CA PHE A 26 6.44 9.13 3.94
C PHE A 26 7.81 9.00 3.23
N THR A 27 8.66 9.99 3.39
CA THR A 27 9.98 10.07 2.77
C THR A 27 11.09 9.94 3.80
N GLY A 28 12.34 9.75 3.35
CA GLY A 28 13.47 9.69 4.28
C GLY A 28 13.67 10.96 5.12
N ALA A 29 13.31 12.12 4.58
CA ALA A 29 13.37 13.39 5.33
C ALA A 29 12.31 13.44 6.45
N GLU A 30 11.10 12.99 6.15
CA GLU A 30 10.01 12.90 7.12
C GLU A 30 10.28 11.83 8.18
N GLU A 31 10.94 10.72 7.82
CA GLU A 31 11.38 9.71 8.78
C GLU A 31 12.30 10.29 9.85
N ALA A 32 13.30 11.07 9.44
CA ALA A 32 14.21 11.72 10.38
C ALA A 32 13.47 12.69 11.33
N ALA A 33 12.53 13.48 10.76
CA ALA A 33 11.72 14.40 11.56
C ALA A 33 10.82 13.67 12.56
N VAL A 34 10.19 12.56 12.15
CA VAL A 34 9.34 11.73 13.03
C VAL A 34 10.18 11.10 14.14
N LYS A 35 11.36 10.55 13.84
CA LYS A 35 12.27 10.00 14.86
C LYS A 35 12.70 11.06 15.89
N GLN A 36 12.98 12.28 15.44
CA GLN A 36 13.30 13.39 16.33
C GLN A 36 12.08 13.80 17.18
N LEU A 37 10.88 13.84 16.59
CA LEU A 37 9.66 14.14 17.31
C LEU A 37 9.37 13.12 18.42
N ILE A 38 9.55 11.83 18.14
CA ILE A 38 9.38 10.75 19.11
C ILE A 38 10.30 10.94 20.32
N GLN A 39 11.52 11.43 20.11
CA GLN A 39 12.48 11.67 21.22
C GLN A 39 12.15 12.87 22.08
N ASN A 40 11.44 13.87 21.53
CA ASN A 40 11.27 15.17 22.17
C ASN A 40 9.81 15.51 22.53
N ASN A 41 8.85 14.62 22.23
CA ASN A 41 7.44 14.85 22.47
C ASN A 41 6.79 13.61 23.10
N GLN A 42 6.21 13.78 24.26
CA GLN A 42 5.62 12.68 25.05
C GLN A 42 4.51 11.95 24.27
N LEU A 43 3.58 12.66 23.64
CA LEU A 43 2.49 12.05 22.89
C LEU A 43 3.02 11.24 21.69
N ALA A 44 4.02 11.77 20.98
CA ALA A 44 4.65 11.04 19.87
C ALA A 44 5.37 9.77 20.36
N SER A 45 6.03 9.82 21.53
CA SER A 45 6.64 8.66 22.17
C SER A 45 5.58 7.59 22.52
N GLU A 46 4.50 7.97 23.16
CA GLU A 46 3.39 7.06 23.52
C GLU A 46 2.75 6.40 22.28
N LEU A 47 2.54 7.18 21.20
CA LEU A 47 2.05 6.65 19.92
C LEU A 47 3.04 5.67 19.27
N ALA A 48 4.34 5.94 19.37
CA ALA A 48 5.38 5.06 18.85
C ALA A 48 5.45 3.73 19.65
N GLU A 49 5.31 3.78 20.98
CA GLU A 49 5.21 2.58 21.81
C GLU A 49 3.96 1.76 21.48
N PHE A 50 2.81 2.41 21.30
CA PHE A 50 1.60 1.73 20.85
C PHE A 50 1.77 1.06 19.49
N LEU A 51 2.39 1.76 18.52
CA LEU A 51 2.72 1.20 17.21
C LEU A 51 3.62 -0.04 17.35
N LYS A 52 4.65 0.03 18.20
CA LYS A 52 5.57 -1.08 18.44
C LYS A 52 4.86 -2.29 19.03
N ALA A 53 4.06 -2.11 20.07
CA ALA A 53 3.29 -3.19 20.68
C ALA A 53 2.34 -3.86 19.67
N LYS A 54 1.69 -3.06 18.84
CA LYS A 54 0.84 -3.56 17.76
C LYS A 54 1.63 -4.33 16.71
N ALA A 55 2.81 -3.84 16.30
CA ALA A 55 3.68 -4.53 15.37
C ALA A 55 4.17 -5.87 15.94
N ASP A 56 4.55 -5.92 17.21
CA ASP A 56 4.94 -7.16 17.90
C ASP A 56 3.82 -8.20 17.89
N THR A 57 2.58 -7.77 18.10
CA THR A 57 1.40 -8.65 17.97
C THR A 57 1.23 -9.17 16.53
N LEU A 58 1.44 -8.31 15.53
CA LEU A 58 1.29 -8.69 14.11
C LEU A 58 2.37 -9.66 13.62
N VAL A 59 3.58 -9.64 14.22
CA VAL A 59 4.64 -10.60 13.92
C VAL A 59 4.19 -12.04 14.16
N ILE A 60 3.48 -12.29 15.26
CA ILE A 60 3.02 -13.62 15.64
C ILE A 60 1.59 -13.95 15.20
N THR A 61 0.87 -12.99 14.61
CA THR A 61 -0.50 -13.18 14.14
C THR A 61 -0.49 -13.94 12.81
N PRO A 62 -1.21 -15.07 12.67
CA PRO A 62 -1.27 -15.82 11.42
C PRO A 62 -1.75 -14.99 10.22
N GLN A 63 -1.33 -15.37 9.02
CA GLN A 63 -1.84 -14.80 7.78
C GLN A 63 -3.31 -15.17 7.58
N LYS A 64 -4.10 -14.25 7.05
CA LYS A 64 -5.50 -14.54 6.72
C LYS A 64 -5.60 -15.30 5.41
N PRO A 65 -6.44 -16.34 5.32
CA PRO A 65 -6.71 -17.02 4.06
C PRO A 65 -7.54 -16.14 3.12
N TYR A 66 -7.52 -16.49 1.82
CA TYR A 66 -8.44 -15.92 0.83
C TYR A 66 -9.85 -16.50 1.04
N LEU A 67 -10.64 -15.82 1.85
CA LEU A 67 -12.03 -16.23 2.13
C LEU A 67 -12.97 -15.06 1.86
N LYS A 68 -13.97 -15.30 1.03
CA LYS A 68 -15.05 -14.35 0.78
C LYS A 68 -16.04 -14.37 1.95
N ASP A 69 -16.48 -13.19 2.33
CA ASP A 69 -17.49 -13.03 3.37
C ASP A 69 -18.90 -13.37 2.87
N LYS A 70 -19.90 -13.17 3.72
CA LYS A 70 -21.31 -13.41 3.38
C LYS A 70 -21.84 -12.55 2.22
N TYR A 71 -21.13 -11.50 1.85
CA TYR A 71 -21.46 -10.63 0.72
C TYR A 71 -20.67 -10.99 -0.55
N GLY A 72 -19.84 -12.02 -0.49
CA GLY A 72 -19.08 -12.52 -1.60
C GLY A 72 -17.79 -11.74 -1.90
N ASN A 73 -17.27 -10.94 -0.96
CA ASN A 73 -16.06 -10.13 -1.12
C ASN A 73 -15.00 -10.39 -0.03
N ILE A 74 -13.79 -9.89 -0.23
CA ILE A 74 -12.66 -10.00 0.71
C ILE A 74 -12.30 -8.66 1.37
N LEU A 75 -13.18 -7.68 1.38
CA LEU A 75 -12.90 -6.31 1.81
C LEU A 75 -12.28 -6.23 3.21
N TRP A 76 -12.82 -6.98 4.18
CA TRP A 76 -12.28 -7.01 5.52
C TRP A 76 -10.88 -7.61 5.59
N THR A 77 -10.59 -8.58 4.72
CA THR A 77 -9.24 -9.13 4.57
C THR A 77 -8.31 -8.08 4.00
N SER A 78 -8.67 -7.40 2.90
CA SER A 78 -7.86 -6.34 2.29
C SER A 78 -7.56 -5.21 3.29
N ARG A 79 -8.56 -4.71 4.02
CA ARG A 79 -8.38 -3.71 5.08
C ARG A 79 -7.46 -4.18 6.21
N SER A 80 -7.54 -5.45 6.57
CA SER A 80 -6.63 -5.99 7.59
C SER A 80 -5.18 -5.98 7.13
N TYR A 81 -4.93 -6.14 5.82
CA TYR A 81 -3.58 -6.04 5.25
C TYR A 81 -3.11 -4.59 5.10
N VAL A 82 -3.98 -3.63 4.83
CA VAL A 82 -3.61 -2.20 4.93
C VAL A 82 -3.06 -1.91 6.34
N ASN A 83 -3.77 -2.36 7.36
CA ASN A 83 -3.32 -2.19 8.73
C ASN A 83 -2.03 -2.99 9.04
N ARG A 84 -1.96 -4.27 8.64
CA ARG A 84 -0.82 -5.14 8.91
C ARG A 84 0.46 -4.62 8.24
N LEU A 85 0.41 -4.43 6.94
CA LEU A 85 1.59 -4.06 6.16
C LEU A 85 2.06 -2.64 6.47
N GLY A 86 1.13 -1.68 6.63
CA GLY A 86 1.48 -0.32 7.05
C GLY A 86 2.11 -0.29 8.45
N THR A 87 1.55 -1.03 9.41
CA THR A 87 2.11 -1.09 10.78
C THR A 87 3.50 -1.73 10.81
N LEU A 88 3.68 -2.89 10.16
CA LEU A 88 4.97 -3.59 10.14
C LEU A 88 6.04 -2.81 9.39
N ALA A 89 5.70 -2.22 8.24
CA ALA A 89 6.64 -1.41 7.46
C ALA A 89 7.07 -0.15 8.23
N LEU A 90 6.13 0.56 8.87
CA LEU A 90 6.46 1.72 9.69
C LEU A 90 7.30 1.34 10.90
N ALA A 91 6.96 0.23 11.58
CA ALA A 91 7.76 -0.26 12.72
C ALA A 91 9.18 -0.60 12.30
N TYR A 92 9.38 -1.23 11.13
CA TYR A 92 10.72 -1.47 10.59
C TYR A 92 11.49 -0.16 10.33
N ARG A 93 10.85 0.82 9.70
CA ARG A 93 11.46 2.14 9.44
C ARG A 93 11.87 2.86 10.72
N LEU A 94 11.04 2.81 11.75
CA LEU A 94 11.31 3.51 13.01
C LEU A 94 12.33 2.79 13.90
N TYR A 95 12.27 1.46 13.99
CA TYR A 95 13.04 0.69 14.96
C TYR A 95 14.16 -0.16 14.35
N GLY A 96 14.12 -0.45 13.03
CA GLY A 96 15.13 -1.26 12.36
C GLY A 96 15.12 -2.75 12.72
N GLU A 97 14.12 -3.21 13.51
CA GLU A 97 14.08 -4.60 13.98
C GLU A 97 13.71 -5.57 12.84
N ARG A 98 14.58 -6.50 12.54
CA ARG A 98 14.47 -7.46 11.43
C ARG A 98 13.16 -8.24 11.42
N LYS A 99 12.61 -8.57 12.61
CA LYS A 99 11.35 -9.31 12.75
C LYS A 99 10.17 -8.62 12.03
N TYR A 100 10.13 -7.27 11.99
CA TYR A 100 9.08 -6.52 11.30
C TYR A 100 9.21 -6.62 9.79
N LEU A 101 10.44 -6.54 9.27
CA LEU A 101 10.70 -6.74 7.85
C LEU A 101 10.31 -8.16 7.40
N ASP A 102 10.74 -9.17 8.15
CA ASP A 102 10.47 -10.58 7.81
C ASP A 102 8.97 -10.87 7.83
N ALA A 103 8.23 -10.39 8.85
CA ALA A 103 6.78 -10.54 8.93
C ALA A 103 6.05 -9.77 7.81
N ALA A 104 6.52 -8.58 7.45
CA ALA A 104 5.95 -7.82 6.34
C ALA A 104 6.23 -8.50 4.98
N ASN A 105 7.44 -8.99 4.76
CA ASN A 105 7.80 -9.74 3.55
C ASN A 105 6.95 -11.00 3.39
N GLU A 106 6.78 -11.78 4.47
CA GLU A 106 5.89 -12.94 4.46
C GLU A 106 4.45 -12.54 4.10
N ALA A 107 3.92 -11.50 4.72
CA ALA A 107 2.56 -11.02 4.46
C ALA A 107 2.38 -10.55 3.00
N VAL A 108 3.37 -9.86 2.42
CA VAL A 108 3.37 -9.45 1.01
C VAL A 108 3.35 -10.68 0.10
N LEU A 109 4.24 -11.64 0.33
CA LEU A 109 4.28 -12.89 -0.44
C LEU A 109 2.95 -13.65 -0.34
N TRP A 110 2.34 -13.69 0.84
CA TRP A 110 1.07 -14.35 1.09
C TRP A 110 -0.06 -13.76 0.23
N VAL A 111 -0.26 -12.45 0.26
CA VAL A 111 -1.35 -11.81 -0.51
C VAL A 111 -1.08 -11.74 -2.00
N CYS A 112 0.19 -11.72 -2.41
CA CYS A 112 0.56 -11.82 -3.82
C CYS A 112 0.33 -13.25 -4.38
N ASN A 113 0.22 -14.26 -3.53
CA ASN A 113 -0.14 -15.62 -3.92
C ASN A 113 -1.64 -15.92 -3.86
N TYR A 114 -2.49 -14.97 -3.46
CA TYR A 114 -3.94 -15.13 -3.61
C TYR A 114 -4.31 -15.35 -5.08
N PRO A 115 -5.44 -16.02 -5.38
CA PRO A 115 -5.88 -16.22 -6.77
C PRO A 115 -6.13 -14.88 -7.49
N ASP A 116 -6.71 -13.93 -6.78
CA ASP A 116 -6.92 -12.54 -7.22
C ASP A 116 -7.09 -11.61 -6.00
N TRP A 117 -7.50 -10.36 -6.23
CA TRP A 117 -7.87 -9.40 -5.18
C TRP A 117 -9.32 -8.95 -5.32
N ASP A 118 -10.21 -9.87 -5.71
CA ASP A 118 -11.65 -9.68 -5.91
C ASP A 118 -12.01 -8.50 -6.83
N PRO A 119 -11.58 -8.53 -8.10
CA PRO A 119 -11.81 -7.42 -9.02
C PRO A 119 -13.27 -7.03 -9.27
N PRO A 120 -14.28 -7.90 -9.11
CA PRO A 120 -15.68 -7.50 -9.21
C PRO A 120 -16.08 -6.49 -8.12
N HIS A 121 -15.51 -6.62 -6.91
CA HIS A 121 -15.68 -5.65 -5.83
C HIS A 121 -14.41 -4.81 -5.69
N TYR A 122 -14.22 -3.84 -6.58
CA TYR A 122 -12.95 -3.15 -6.78
C TYR A 122 -12.36 -2.44 -5.55
N LEU A 123 -13.16 -2.18 -4.52
CA LEU A 123 -12.64 -1.71 -3.21
C LEU A 123 -11.62 -2.69 -2.63
N ASP A 124 -11.86 -3.99 -2.76
CA ASP A 124 -10.98 -5.04 -2.24
C ASP A 124 -9.62 -4.99 -2.92
N THR A 125 -9.65 -4.89 -4.25
CA THR A 125 -8.44 -4.71 -5.08
C THR A 125 -7.69 -3.44 -4.71
N ALA A 126 -8.40 -2.32 -4.54
CA ALA A 126 -7.78 -1.02 -4.26
C ALA A 126 -7.14 -0.97 -2.86
N GLU A 127 -7.83 -1.50 -1.86
CA GLU A 127 -7.29 -1.58 -0.49
C GLU A 127 -6.08 -2.51 -0.43
N MET A 128 -6.12 -3.68 -1.11
CA MET A 128 -4.99 -4.58 -1.17
C MET A 128 -3.80 -3.97 -1.92
N ALA A 129 -4.06 -3.29 -3.05
CA ALA A 129 -3.03 -2.58 -3.80
C ALA A 129 -2.37 -1.48 -2.95
N THR A 130 -3.15 -0.73 -2.18
CA THR A 130 -2.64 0.26 -1.22
C THR A 130 -1.71 -0.39 -0.20
N ALA A 131 -2.14 -1.51 0.41
CA ALA A 131 -1.35 -2.22 1.41
C ALA A 131 0.01 -2.68 0.86
N VAL A 132 -0.03 -3.31 -0.31
CA VAL A 132 1.18 -3.87 -0.96
C VAL A 132 2.09 -2.76 -1.48
N ALA A 133 1.53 -1.69 -2.05
CA ALA A 133 2.33 -0.55 -2.55
C ALA A 133 3.07 0.17 -1.42
N ILE A 134 2.41 0.43 -0.29
CA ILE A 134 3.03 1.06 0.88
C ILE A 134 4.15 0.16 1.42
N ALA A 135 3.91 -1.13 1.61
CA ALA A 135 4.94 -2.04 2.10
C ALA A 135 6.12 -2.14 1.14
N TYR A 136 5.87 -2.22 -0.15
CA TYR A 136 6.90 -2.24 -1.18
C TYR A 136 7.76 -0.98 -1.14
N ASP A 137 7.14 0.19 -1.11
CA ASP A 137 7.83 1.48 -1.11
C ASP A 137 8.65 1.70 0.17
N TRP A 138 8.04 1.47 1.33
CA TRP A 138 8.67 1.73 2.61
C TRP A 138 9.78 0.73 2.98
N LEU A 139 9.73 -0.48 2.42
CA LEU A 139 10.70 -1.54 2.66
C LEU A 139 11.63 -1.81 1.48
N TYR A 140 11.54 -1.00 0.41
CA TYR A 140 12.19 -1.26 -0.88
C TYR A 140 13.65 -1.66 -0.78
N ASP A 141 14.46 -0.92 -0.02
CA ASP A 141 15.90 -1.16 0.11
C ASP A 141 16.22 -2.45 0.85
N ALA A 142 15.30 -2.92 1.71
CA ALA A 142 15.48 -4.10 2.54
C ALA A 142 14.83 -5.36 1.98
N LEU A 143 13.87 -5.23 1.04
CA LEU A 143 13.18 -6.38 0.45
C LEU A 143 14.09 -7.17 -0.50
N PRO A 144 13.98 -8.52 -0.52
CA PRO A 144 14.63 -9.36 -1.54
C PRO A 144 14.20 -8.97 -2.95
N THR A 145 15.11 -9.10 -3.93
CA THR A 145 14.81 -8.81 -5.34
C THR A 145 13.62 -9.62 -5.86
N SER A 146 13.57 -10.90 -5.51
CA SER A 146 12.44 -11.78 -5.89
C SER A 146 11.10 -11.29 -5.37
N THR A 147 11.05 -10.74 -4.14
CA THR A 147 9.83 -10.13 -3.60
C THR A 147 9.48 -8.86 -4.36
N LYS A 148 10.48 -8.01 -4.66
CA LYS A 148 10.25 -6.79 -5.45
C LYS A 148 9.68 -7.09 -6.82
N ASP A 149 10.21 -8.08 -7.52
CA ASP A 149 9.73 -8.50 -8.85
C ASP A 149 8.30 -9.06 -8.79
N LEU A 150 8.00 -9.88 -7.78
CA LEU A 150 6.65 -10.40 -7.56
C LEU A 150 5.65 -9.27 -7.27
N VAL A 151 6.01 -8.31 -6.43
CA VAL A 151 5.15 -7.17 -6.10
C VAL A 151 4.87 -6.31 -7.33
N LYS A 152 5.91 -5.96 -8.11
CA LYS A 152 5.72 -5.22 -9.37
C LYS A 152 4.73 -5.92 -10.28
N LYS A 153 4.92 -7.22 -10.49
CA LYS A 153 4.00 -8.03 -11.30
C LYS A 153 2.58 -8.02 -10.73
N CYS A 154 2.42 -8.25 -9.43
CA CYS A 154 1.12 -8.26 -8.77
C CYS A 154 0.38 -6.93 -8.92
N LEU A 155 1.03 -5.81 -8.57
CA LEU A 155 0.42 -4.48 -8.67
C LEU A 155 0.08 -4.13 -10.12
N TYR A 156 0.95 -4.45 -11.07
CA TYR A 156 0.71 -4.19 -12.47
C TYR A 156 -0.47 -5.00 -13.01
N GLU A 157 -0.44 -6.34 -12.87
CA GLU A 157 -1.42 -7.24 -13.49
C GLU A 157 -2.79 -7.21 -12.77
N ARG A 158 -2.79 -7.15 -11.44
CA ARG A 158 -4.02 -7.28 -10.64
C ARG A 158 -4.74 -5.96 -10.42
N ALA A 159 -4.01 -4.86 -10.36
CA ALA A 159 -4.57 -3.55 -10.09
C ALA A 159 -4.52 -2.64 -11.33
N ILE A 160 -3.33 -2.25 -11.80
CA ILE A 160 -3.15 -1.19 -12.80
C ILE A 160 -3.74 -1.58 -14.16
N VAL A 161 -3.37 -2.74 -14.72
CA VAL A 161 -3.86 -3.16 -16.04
C VAL A 161 -5.38 -3.31 -16.05
N ARG A 162 -5.97 -3.77 -14.96
CA ARG A 162 -7.42 -3.94 -14.88
C ARG A 162 -8.14 -2.61 -14.92
N VAL A 163 -7.71 -1.64 -14.12
CA VAL A 163 -8.35 -0.32 -14.11
C VAL A 163 -8.17 0.42 -15.42
N LEU A 164 -7.02 0.32 -16.07
CA LEU A 164 -6.80 0.94 -17.38
C LEU A 164 -7.76 0.39 -18.43
N ARG A 165 -7.96 -0.93 -18.46
CA ARG A 165 -8.94 -1.56 -19.38
C ARG A 165 -10.37 -1.09 -19.11
N GLU A 166 -10.73 -0.90 -17.85
CA GLU A 166 -12.06 -0.37 -17.51
C GLU A 166 -12.19 1.11 -17.90
N TYR A 167 -11.13 1.91 -17.76
CA TYR A 167 -11.11 3.30 -18.23
C TYR A 167 -11.27 3.40 -19.75
N GLU A 168 -10.58 2.56 -20.51
CA GLU A 168 -10.65 2.53 -21.98
C GLU A 168 -12.03 2.11 -22.48
N LYS A 169 -12.65 1.12 -21.87
CA LYS A 169 -13.98 0.65 -22.26
C LYS A 169 -15.11 1.63 -21.95
N GLY A 170 -14.85 2.70 -21.21
CA GLY A 170 -15.89 3.61 -20.74
C GLY A 170 -16.91 2.95 -19.79
N SER A 171 -16.74 1.66 -19.55
CA SER A 171 -17.50 0.85 -18.62
C SER A 171 -16.95 0.94 -17.21
N LEU A 172 -16.22 2.00 -16.91
CA LEU A 172 -15.82 2.28 -15.55
C LEU A 172 -17.00 2.00 -14.67
N GLY A 173 -16.91 0.86 -14.02
CA GLY A 173 -17.95 0.44 -13.13
C GLY A 173 -18.38 1.67 -12.36
N SER A 174 -19.61 1.81 -12.13
CA SER A 174 -20.26 3.01 -11.61
C SER A 174 -19.48 3.82 -10.55
N TRP A 175 -18.44 3.23 -9.93
CA TRP A 175 -17.64 3.86 -8.88
C TRP A 175 -16.76 5.03 -9.37
N ALA A 176 -16.20 4.97 -10.57
CA ALA A 176 -15.29 6.02 -11.06
C ALA A 176 -16.01 7.33 -11.42
N LYS A 177 -17.34 7.26 -11.59
CA LYS A 177 -18.21 8.40 -11.90
C LYS A 177 -19.11 8.81 -10.72
N ARG A 178 -19.07 8.09 -9.61
CA ARG A 178 -19.90 8.37 -8.43
C ARG A 178 -19.21 9.35 -7.50
N GLU A 179 -19.97 10.22 -6.89
CA GLU A 179 -19.55 11.08 -5.78
C GLU A 179 -19.60 10.32 -4.44
N THR A 180 -18.92 9.17 -4.39
CA THR A 180 -18.89 8.29 -3.22
C THR A 180 -17.43 7.99 -2.82
N ASN A 181 -17.26 7.44 -1.63
CA ASN A 181 -15.94 6.98 -1.14
C ASN A 181 -15.28 5.96 -2.08
N TRP A 182 -16.04 5.20 -2.84
CA TRP A 182 -15.50 4.27 -3.84
C TRP A 182 -14.59 4.97 -4.85
N ASN A 183 -15.02 6.12 -5.35
CA ASN A 183 -14.22 6.89 -6.29
C ASN A 183 -12.84 7.25 -5.68
N VAL A 184 -12.85 7.77 -4.46
CA VAL A 184 -11.61 8.19 -3.79
C VAL A 184 -10.74 6.98 -3.47
N VAL A 185 -11.28 5.95 -2.83
CA VAL A 185 -10.50 4.79 -2.38
C VAL A 185 -9.91 4.02 -3.58
N CYS A 186 -10.72 3.75 -4.62
CA CYS A 186 -10.24 3.00 -5.77
C CYS A 186 -9.17 3.77 -6.55
N ASN A 187 -9.38 5.05 -6.81
CA ASN A 187 -8.37 5.86 -7.52
C ASN A 187 -7.09 6.02 -6.69
N THR A 188 -7.21 6.25 -5.37
CA THR A 188 -6.03 6.36 -4.49
C THR A 188 -5.20 5.07 -4.51
N GLY A 189 -5.83 3.90 -4.38
CA GLY A 189 -5.13 2.63 -4.44
C GLY A 189 -4.37 2.43 -5.76
N MET A 190 -4.97 2.83 -6.88
CA MET A 190 -4.33 2.74 -8.20
C MET A 190 -3.18 3.73 -8.35
N VAL A 191 -3.33 4.95 -7.86
CA VAL A 191 -2.26 5.96 -7.87
C VAL A 191 -1.08 5.50 -7.03
N LEU A 192 -1.31 5.02 -5.82
CA LEU A 192 -0.25 4.49 -4.95
C LEU A 192 0.45 3.29 -5.59
N ALA A 193 -0.30 2.36 -6.19
CA ALA A 193 0.27 1.22 -6.90
C ALA A 193 1.16 1.67 -8.07
N ALA A 194 0.69 2.59 -8.91
CA ALA A 194 1.43 3.08 -10.07
C ALA A 194 2.70 3.84 -9.64
N LEU A 195 2.57 4.78 -8.69
CA LEU A 195 3.71 5.55 -8.20
C LEU A 195 4.72 4.68 -7.43
N GLY A 196 4.26 3.65 -6.73
CA GLY A 196 5.14 2.73 -5.99
C GLY A 196 6.08 1.95 -6.89
N ILE A 197 5.64 1.55 -8.09
CA ILE A 197 6.42 0.69 -9.00
C ILE A 197 7.03 1.44 -10.20
N ALA A 198 6.81 2.75 -10.33
CA ALA A 198 7.29 3.60 -11.42
C ALA A 198 8.83 3.66 -11.52
#